data_ff97a1c53d8dac9b36a2ed14f2330285
#
_entry.id   ff97a1c53d8dac9b36a2ed14f2330285
#
_cell.length_a   1.000
_cell.length_b   1.000
_cell.length_c   1.000
_cell.angle_alpha   90.00
_cell.angle_beta   90.00
_cell.angle_gamma   90.00
#
_symmetry.space_group_name_H-M   'P 1'
#
loop_
_entity.id
_entity.type
_entity.pdbx_description
1 polymer ?
#
loop_
_entity_poly.entity_id
_entity_poly.type
_entity_poly.pdbx_seq_one_letter_code
_entity_poly.pdbx_strand_id
1 'polypeptide(L)'
;METKDYKEGIREYDTYVFDLDGTLLSTLDDLAASCNYALRTNGMEEHSVDDVRRFVGNGVRKLMERAIPQGDSNPLFDKTYADFRKHYMEHNLDTTTPYPGIMDLLNRLKERNKKVSVVSNKFYAATQALCRHFFGDLVDVAIGERENIRKKPAPDTVEEALRQLGADRVGAVYIGDSDVDIMTARNCQMPCISVLWGFRDKEFLVDHGATTFVHSPEEIFPF
;
A
#
# COMPACT_ATOMS: atom_id res chain seq x y z
N MET A 1 15.91 15.18 -23.96
CA MET A 1 14.83 16.07 -23.47
C MET A 1 14.81 15.86 -21.96
N GLU A 2 15.42 16.79 -21.23
CA GLU A 2 15.55 16.66 -19.77
C GLU A 2 14.22 16.92 -19.09
N THR A 3 13.90 16.01 -18.20
CA THR A 3 12.67 15.93 -17.43
C THR A 3 12.59 17.06 -16.41
N LYS A 4 11.85 18.10 -16.71
CA LYS A 4 11.69 19.32 -15.90
C LYS A 4 10.54 19.26 -14.88
N ASP A 5 9.86 18.10 -14.70
CA ASP A 5 8.48 18.13 -14.19
C ASP A 5 8.19 17.41 -12.87
N TYR A 6 9.19 17.01 -12.08
CA TYR A 6 8.91 16.13 -10.93
C TYR A 6 8.93 16.82 -9.57
N LYS A 7 9.29 18.09 -9.49
CA LYS A 7 9.32 18.87 -8.25
C LYS A 7 8.11 19.81 -8.07
N GLU A 8 7.29 19.99 -9.11
CA GLU A 8 6.05 20.73 -8.99
C GLU A 8 5.04 19.92 -8.16
N GLY A 9 4.64 20.44 -6.99
CA GLY A 9 3.72 19.78 -6.05
C GLY A 9 4.38 19.14 -4.82
N ILE A 10 5.71 19.03 -4.76
CA ILE A 10 6.41 18.58 -3.56
C ILE A 10 6.70 19.77 -2.67
N ARG A 11 6.10 19.78 -1.49
CA ARG A 11 6.31 20.78 -0.44
C ARG A 11 6.39 20.09 0.92
N GLU A 12 6.77 20.83 1.94
CA GLU A 12 6.70 20.34 3.30
C GLU A 12 5.25 20.26 3.78
N TYR A 13 4.87 19.11 4.33
CA TYR A 13 3.58 18.86 4.96
C TYR A 13 3.77 18.59 6.44
N ASP A 14 2.69 18.67 7.23
CA ASP A 14 2.71 18.34 8.65
C ASP A 14 2.38 16.87 8.90
N THR A 15 1.66 16.24 7.95
CA THR A 15 1.20 14.86 8.05
C THR A 15 1.42 14.11 6.74
N TYR A 16 2.02 12.93 6.83
CA TYR A 16 2.31 12.03 5.73
C TYR A 16 1.50 10.75 5.89
N VAL A 17 0.61 10.47 4.95
CA VAL A 17 -0.25 9.27 4.92
C VAL A 17 0.27 8.36 3.82
N PHE A 18 0.82 7.22 4.18
CA PHE A 18 1.41 6.27 3.25
C PHE A 18 0.50 5.05 3.03
N ASP A 19 0.48 4.53 1.80
CA ASP A 19 0.16 3.13 1.60
C ASP A 19 1.31 2.25 2.11
N LEU A 20 1.07 0.95 2.22
CA LEU A 20 2.03 -0.02 2.73
C LEU A 20 2.68 -0.84 1.61
N ASP A 21 1.86 -1.69 0.94
CA ASP A 21 2.32 -2.68 -0.03
C ASP A 21 2.68 -2.00 -1.37
N GLY A 22 3.94 -2.04 -1.78
CA GLY A 22 4.42 -1.34 -2.97
C GLY A 22 4.86 0.11 -2.74
N THR A 23 4.61 0.65 -1.54
CA THR A 23 4.98 2.02 -1.19
C THR A 23 6.07 2.07 -0.12
N LEU A 24 5.82 1.54 1.07
CA LEU A 24 6.81 1.44 2.15
C LEU A 24 7.52 0.08 2.15
N LEU A 25 6.79 -1.01 1.85
CA LEU A 25 7.30 -2.38 1.88
C LEU A 25 7.22 -3.04 0.51
N SER A 26 8.28 -3.75 0.15
CA SER A 26 8.31 -4.71 -0.96
C SER A 26 7.72 -6.03 -0.46
N THR A 27 6.43 -6.25 -0.71
CA THR A 27 5.66 -7.40 -0.18
C THR A 27 5.24 -8.39 -1.26
N LEU A 28 5.59 -8.13 -2.52
CA LEU A 28 5.05 -8.85 -3.67
C LEU A 28 5.40 -10.34 -3.66
N ASP A 29 6.64 -10.68 -3.30
CA ASP A 29 7.12 -12.06 -3.33
C ASP A 29 6.41 -12.93 -2.30
N ASP A 30 6.19 -12.44 -1.07
CA ASP A 30 5.44 -13.16 -0.05
C ASP A 30 3.95 -13.29 -0.40
N LEU A 31 3.37 -12.26 -1.03
CA LEU A 31 2.00 -12.32 -1.55
C LEU A 31 1.88 -13.36 -2.67
N ALA A 32 2.84 -13.39 -3.61
CA ALA A 32 2.86 -14.35 -4.72
C ALA A 32 3.08 -15.79 -4.20
N ALA A 33 4.02 -15.98 -3.29
CA ALA A 33 4.28 -17.28 -2.67
C ALA A 33 3.03 -17.84 -1.97
N SER A 34 2.34 -16.99 -1.20
CA SER A 34 1.13 -17.40 -0.48
C SER A 34 -0.07 -17.63 -1.41
N CYS A 35 -0.20 -16.83 -2.47
CA CYS A 35 -1.21 -17.04 -3.51
C CYS A 35 -1.00 -18.40 -4.18
N ASN A 36 0.20 -18.67 -4.64
CA ASN A 36 0.56 -19.91 -5.32
C ASN A 36 0.48 -21.14 -4.41
N TYR A 37 0.86 -21.01 -3.14
CA TYR A 37 0.62 -22.05 -2.14
C TYR A 37 -0.86 -22.43 -2.04
N ALA A 38 -1.74 -21.45 -1.93
CA ALA A 38 -3.17 -21.68 -1.82
C ALA A 38 -3.77 -22.31 -3.09
N LEU A 39 -3.37 -21.83 -4.26
CA LEU A 39 -3.80 -22.38 -5.56
C LEU A 39 -3.35 -23.84 -5.70
N ARG A 40 -2.07 -24.13 -5.51
CA ARG A 40 -1.49 -25.48 -5.61
C ARG A 40 -2.17 -26.45 -4.63
N THR A 41 -2.39 -26.03 -3.37
CA THR A 41 -3.05 -26.83 -2.33
C THR A 41 -4.48 -27.23 -2.74
N ASN A 42 -5.14 -26.44 -3.57
CA ASN A 42 -6.50 -26.68 -4.06
C ASN A 42 -6.54 -27.15 -5.53
N GLY A 43 -5.41 -27.63 -6.08
CA GLY A 43 -5.35 -28.24 -7.41
C GLY A 43 -5.52 -27.25 -8.57
N MET A 44 -5.17 -25.97 -8.36
CA MET A 44 -5.23 -24.91 -9.37
C MET A 44 -3.83 -24.55 -9.87
N GLU A 45 -3.76 -23.98 -11.08
CA GLU A 45 -2.50 -23.49 -11.65
C GLU A 45 -1.95 -22.28 -10.90
N GLU A 46 -0.63 -22.22 -10.78
CA GLU A 46 0.08 -21.10 -10.17
C GLU A 46 0.25 -19.95 -11.16
N HIS A 47 0.40 -18.74 -10.64
CA HIS A 47 0.65 -17.54 -11.42
C HIS A 47 2.09 -17.07 -11.30
N SER A 48 2.59 -16.35 -12.30
CA SER A 48 3.85 -15.63 -12.21
C SER A 48 3.76 -14.50 -11.18
N VAL A 49 4.90 -14.05 -10.66
CA VAL A 49 4.96 -12.89 -9.76
C VAL A 49 4.39 -11.64 -10.44
N ASP A 50 4.64 -11.48 -11.75
CA ASP A 50 4.09 -10.38 -12.54
C ASP A 50 2.56 -10.43 -12.68
N ASP A 51 1.95 -11.60 -12.76
CA ASP A 51 0.49 -11.72 -12.75
C ASP A 51 -0.06 -11.33 -11.38
N VAL A 52 0.55 -11.85 -10.30
CA VAL A 52 0.15 -11.48 -8.93
C VAL A 52 0.31 -9.98 -8.70
N ARG A 53 1.36 -9.34 -9.22
CA ARG A 53 1.54 -7.87 -9.17
C ARG A 53 0.33 -7.13 -9.76
N ARG A 54 -0.24 -7.62 -10.86
CA ARG A 54 -1.44 -7.02 -11.49
C ARG A 54 -2.71 -7.23 -10.66
N PHE A 55 -2.76 -8.29 -9.87
CA PHE A 55 -3.93 -8.62 -9.03
C PHE A 55 -4.00 -7.82 -7.74
N VAL A 56 -2.85 -7.32 -7.23
CA VAL A 56 -2.74 -6.54 -5.97
C VAL A 56 -3.36 -5.14 -6.12
N GLY A 57 -3.73 -4.53 -4.98
CA GLY A 57 -4.18 -3.12 -4.86
C GLY A 57 -5.55 -2.96 -4.22
N ASN A 58 -6.51 -3.84 -4.50
CA ASN A 58 -7.89 -3.73 -3.99
C ASN A 58 -8.18 -4.64 -2.77
N GLY A 59 -7.15 -5.04 -2.05
CA GLY A 59 -7.20 -5.97 -0.93
C GLY A 59 -7.10 -7.44 -1.35
N VAL A 60 -6.78 -8.28 -0.37
CA VAL A 60 -6.39 -9.69 -0.63
C VAL A 60 -7.55 -10.57 -1.10
N ARG A 61 -8.81 -10.25 -0.74
CA ARG A 61 -9.96 -10.98 -1.31
C ARG A 61 -10.02 -10.77 -2.83
N LYS A 62 -9.80 -9.52 -3.29
CA LYS A 62 -9.83 -9.19 -4.72
C LYS A 62 -8.62 -9.77 -5.46
N LEU A 63 -7.45 -9.85 -4.82
CA LEU A 63 -6.31 -10.57 -5.35
C LEU A 63 -6.69 -12.04 -5.62
N MET A 64 -7.26 -12.74 -4.64
CA MET A 64 -7.65 -14.16 -4.80
C MET A 64 -8.80 -14.34 -5.80
N GLU A 65 -9.75 -13.41 -5.86
CA GLU A 65 -10.81 -13.41 -6.87
C GLU A 65 -10.27 -13.34 -8.31
N ARG A 66 -9.16 -12.59 -8.50
CA ARG A 66 -8.48 -12.50 -9.80
C ARG A 66 -7.58 -13.70 -10.09
N ALA A 67 -7.01 -14.32 -9.06
CA ALA A 67 -6.10 -15.45 -9.18
C ALA A 67 -6.82 -16.79 -9.34
N ILE A 68 -7.98 -16.98 -8.73
CA ILE A 68 -8.74 -18.23 -8.76
C ILE A 68 -9.54 -18.31 -10.08
N PRO A 69 -9.45 -19.41 -10.85
CA PRO A 69 -10.29 -19.60 -12.01
C PRO A 69 -11.79 -19.43 -11.69
N GLN A 70 -12.53 -18.64 -12.46
CA GLN A 70 -13.93 -18.25 -12.25
C GLN A 70 -14.18 -17.33 -11.04
N GLY A 71 -13.11 -16.87 -10.38
CA GLY A 71 -13.20 -15.94 -9.26
C GLY A 71 -14.03 -16.47 -8.09
N ASP A 72 -14.87 -15.63 -7.52
CA ASP A 72 -15.75 -15.94 -6.39
C ASP A 72 -16.87 -16.97 -6.72
N SER A 73 -17.11 -17.26 -7.99
CA SER A 73 -18.01 -18.31 -8.44
C SER A 73 -17.41 -19.72 -8.37
N ASN A 74 -16.10 -19.84 -8.12
CA ASN A 74 -15.45 -21.13 -7.95
C ASN A 74 -15.89 -21.79 -6.63
N PRO A 75 -16.37 -23.03 -6.62
CA PRO A 75 -16.83 -23.71 -5.39
C PRO A 75 -15.74 -23.87 -4.32
N LEU A 76 -14.47 -23.77 -4.70
CA LEU A 76 -13.31 -23.82 -3.77
C LEU A 76 -12.84 -22.43 -3.35
N PHE A 77 -13.49 -21.34 -3.77
CA PHE A 77 -13.02 -19.98 -3.50
C PHE A 77 -12.77 -19.72 -2.02
N ASP A 78 -13.77 -19.95 -1.17
CA ASP A 78 -13.66 -19.62 0.25
C ASP A 78 -12.58 -20.47 0.95
N LYS A 79 -12.45 -21.75 0.54
CA LYS A 79 -11.38 -22.61 1.06
C LYS A 79 -10.00 -22.10 0.63
N THR A 80 -9.81 -21.81 -0.65
CA THR A 80 -8.52 -21.33 -1.19
C THR A 80 -8.16 -19.98 -0.59
N TYR A 81 -9.13 -19.09 -0.41
CA TYR A 81 -8.93 -17.81 0.27
C TYR A 81 -8.54 -17.99 1.74
N ALA A 82 -9.14 -18.95 2.45
CA ALA A 82 -8.76 -19.26 3.83
C ALA A 82 -7.33 -19.83 3.91
N ASP A 83 -6.94 -20.72 2.99
CA ASP A 83 -5.59 -21.27 2.89
C ASP A 83 -4.56 -20.17 2.61
N PHE A 84 -4.88 -19.24 1.69
CA PHE A 84 -4.05 -18.04 1.45
C PHE A 84 -3.87 -17.22 2.74
N ARG A 85 -4.96 -16.88 3.42
CA ARG A 85 -4.89 -16.07 4.64
C ARG A 85 -4.02 -16.70 5.71
N LYS A 86 -4.19 -18.01 5.92
CA LYS A 86 -3.41 -18.76 6.91
C LYS A 86 -1.93 -18.73 6.54
N HIS A 87 -1.58 -19.11 5.32
CA HIS A 87 -0.19 -19.14 4.86
C HIS A 87 0.45 -17.75 4.91
N TYR A 88 -0.25 -16.73 4.43
CA TYR A 88 0.27 -15.38 4.42
C TYR A 88 0.53 -14.82 5.83
N MET A 89 -0.31 -15.15 6.81
CA MET A 89 -0.07 -14.73 8.20
C MET A 89 1.18 -15.36 8.82
N GLU A 90 1.58 -16.52 8.36
CA GLU A 90 2.78 -17.24 8.83
C GLU A 90 4.04 -16.86 8.04
N HIS A 91 3.90 -16.39 6.79
CA HIS A 91 4.96 -16.20 5.80
C HIS A 91 5.07 -14.76 5.24
N ASN A 92 4.47 -13.77 5.86
CA ASN A 92 4.48 -12.39 5.36
C ASN A 92 5.75 -11.59 5.73
N LEU A 93 6.73 -12.25 6.28
CA LEU A 93 8.04 -11.72 6.67
C LEU A 93 9.21 -12.51 6.05
N ASP A 94 8.94 -13.46 5.16
CA ASP A 94 9.98 -14.33 4.61
C ASP A 94 10.91 -13.54 3.67
N THR A 95 10.36 -12.67 2.85
CA THR A 95 11.10 -11.82 1.90
C THR A 95 10.72 -10.34 1.98
N THR A 96 9.65 -10.01 2.67
CA THR A 96 9.18 -8.63 2.82
C THR A 96 10.24 -7.75 3.48
N THR A 97 10.54 -6.61 2.86
CA THR A 97 11.51 -5.62 3.37
C THR A 97 11.05 -4.20 3.06
N PRO A 98 11.49 -3.18 3.83
CA PRO A 98 11.33 -1.79 3.43
C PRO A 98 12.06 -1.51 2.10
N TYR A 99 11.47 -0.70 1.24
CA TYR A 99 12.19 -0.22 0.06
C TYR A 99 13.42 0.60 0.46
N PRO A 100 14.50 0.59 -0.36
CA PRO A 100 15.69 1.38 -0.09
C PRO A 100 15.35 2.86 0.15
N GLY A 101 15.89 3.45 1.23
CA GLY A 101 15.66 4.85 1.60
C GLY A 101 14.42 5.12 2.46
N ILE A 102 13.49 4.17 2.61
CA ILE A 102 12.28 4.35 3.43
C ILE A 102 12.60 4.61 4.89
N MET A 103 13.54 3.84 5.46
CA MET A 103 13.91 4.03 6.87
C MET A 103 14.51 5.42 7.13
N ASP A 104 15.34 5.91 6.20
CA ASP A 104 15.93 7.24 6.29
C ASP A 104 14.87 8.34 6.15
N LEU A 105 13.92 8.17 5.23
CA LEU A 105 12.77 9.07 5.09
C LEU A 105 11.96 9.17 6.39
N LEU A 106 11.56 8.02 6.96
CA LEU A 106 10.74 7.99 8.18
C LEU A 106 11.48 8.59 9.39
N ASN A 107 12.79 8.33 9.53
CA ASN A 107 13.62 8.96 10.56
C ASN A 107 13.66 10.48 10.40
N ARG A 108 13.87 10.99 9.19
CA ARG A 108 13.88 12.44 8.92
C ARG A 108 12.52 13.09 9.21
N LEU A 109 11.41 12.44 8.85
CA LEU A 109 10.08 12.92 9.20
C LEU A 109 9.89 12.99 10.71
N LYS A 110 10.33 11.97 11.44
CA LYS A 110 10.28 11.93 12.92
C LYS A 110 11.11 13.03 13.57
N GLU A 111 12.34 13.24 13.11
CA GLU A 111 13.23 14.31 13.58
C GLU A 111 12.65 15.71 13.39
N ARG A 112 11.84 15.89 12.34
CA ARG A 112 11.11 17.12 12.04
C ARG A 112 9.72 17.20 12.68
N ASN A 113 9.40 16.27 13.61
CA ASN A 113 8.11 16.21 14.31
C ASN A 113 6.91 16.11 13.35
N LYS A 114 7.09 15.46 12.20
CA LYS A 114 5.99 15.21 11.26
C LYS A 114 5.19 14.00 11.72
N LYS A 115 3.87 14.06 11.49
CA LYS A 115 2.96 12.94 11.78
C LYS A 115 2.99 11.95 10.63
N VAL A 116 3.10 10.66 10.94
CA VAL A 116 3.18 9.59 9.95
C VAL A 116 2.08 8.58 10.20
N SER A 117 1.31 8.27 9.17
CA SER A 117 0.36 7.16 9.22
C SER A 117 0.48 6.24 8.01
N VAL A 118 0.08 4.99 8.23
CA VAL A 118 -0.07 3.98 7.18
C VAL A 118 -1.54 3.62 7.03
N VAL A 119 -2.03 3.60 5.78
CA VAL A 119 -3.40 3.23 5.42
C VAL A 119 -3.38 2.22 4.30
N SER A 120 -3.81 0.98 4.56
CA SER A 120 -3.69 -0.12 3.61
C SER A 120 -5.00 -0.92 3.48
N ASN A 121 -5.24 -1.50 2.30
CA ASN A 121 -6.29 -2.50 2.06
C ASN A 121 -5.88 -3.93 2.51
N LYS A 122 -4.72 -4.05 3.14
CA LYS A 122 -4.27 -5.27 3.81
C LYS A 122 -5.04 -5.49 5.12
N PHE A 123 -5.18 -6.73 5.57
CA PHE A 123 -5.79 -7.06 6.88
C PHE A 123 -5.24 -6.21 8.01
N TYR A 124 -6.10 -5.73 8.89
CA TYR A 124 -5.71 -4.89 10.03
C TYR A 124 -4.57 -5.53 10.85
N ALA A 125 -4.71 -6.82 11.22
CA ALA A 125 -3.70 -7.51 12.02
C ALA A 125 -2.33 -7.59 11.32
N ALA A 126 -2.30 -7.88 10.00
CA ALA A 126 -1.06 -7.92 9.24
C ALA A 126 -0.45 -6.51 9.08
N THR A 127 -1.28 -5.49 8.81
CA THR A 127 -0.81 -4.09 8.74
C THR A 127 -0.15 -3.66 10.04
N GLN A 128 -0.79 -3.93 11.18
CA GLN A 128 -0.25 -3.61 12.51
C GLN A 128 1.06 -4.36 12.79
N ALA A 129 1.10 -5.65 12.48
CA ALA A 129 2.28 -6.48 12.73
C ALA A 129 3.49 -6.01 11.90
N LEU A 130 3.29 -5.77 10.60
CA LEU A 130 4.34 -5.30 9.69
C LEU A 130 4.83 -3.90 10.07
N CYS A 131 3.93 -2.95 10.34
CA CYS A 131 4.32 -1.60 10.75
C CYS A 131 5.12 -1.62 12.06
N ARG A 132 4.69 -2.41 13.04
CA ARG A 132 5.41 -2.55 14.31
C ARG A 132 6.77 -3.19 14.13
N HIS A 133 6.86 -4.24 13.29
CA HIS A 133 8.09 -4.98 13.05
C HIS A 133 9.15 -4.13 12.35
N PHE A 134 8.79 -3.43 11.27
CA PHE A 134 9.75 -2.69 10.45
C PHE A 134 9.97 -1.25 10.89
N PHE A 135 8.94 -0.58 11.39
CA PHE A 135 8.97 0.87 11.60
C PHE A 135 8.87 1.28 13.07
N GLY A 136 8.36 0.40 13.95
CA GLY A 136 8.24 0.73 15.38
C GLY A 136 7.51 2.06 15.59
N ASP A 137 8.17 2.97 16.31
CA ASP A 137 7.63 4.30 16.66
C ASP A 137 7.78 5.37 15.54
N LEU A 138 8.29 4.98 14.36
CA LEU A 138 8.39 5.88 13.20
C LEU A 138 7.04 6.06 12.50
N VAL A 139 6.08 5.15 12.74
CA VAL A 139 4.70 5.22 12.27
C VAL A 139 3.78 5.41 13.47
N ASP A 140 3.12 6.57 13.55
CA ASP A 140 2.27 6.92 14.69
C ASP A 140 0.93 6.17 14.66
N VAL A 141 0.37 5.95 13.46
CA VAL A 141 -0.93 5.27 13.26
C VAL A 141 -0.85 4.35 12.05
N ALA A 142 -1.34 3.12 12.19
CA ALA A 142 -1.47 2.17 11.09
C ALA A 142 -2.92 1.66 11.01
N ILE A 143 -3.57 1.83 9.86
CA ILE A 143 -4.95 1.41 9.59
C ILE A 143 -4.94 0.39 8.45
N GLY A 144 -5.41 -0.82 8.74
CA GLY A 144 -5.68 -1.87 7.75
C GLY A 144 -7.18 -2.08 7.53
N GLU A 145 -7.52 -3.00 6.62
CA GLU A 145 -8.91 -3.41 6.37
C GLU A 145 -9.51 -4.04 7.63
N ARG A 146 -10.65 -3.53 8.08
CA ARG A 146 -11.42 -4.02 9.22
C ARG A 146 -12.92 -3.77 9.04
N GLU A 147 -13.73 -4.47 9.83
CA GLU A 147 -15.18 -4.24 9.84
C GLU A 147 -15.54 -2.80 10.22
N ASN A 148 -16.64 -2.31 9.68
CA ASN A 148 -17.22 -0.98 9.94
C ASN A 148 -16.38 0.23 9.43
N ILE A 149 -15.30 0.01 8.70
CA ILE A 149 -14.57 1.05 7.99
C ILE A 149 -14.45 0.63 6.53
N ARG A 150 -14.98 1.45 5.60
CA ARG A 150 -14.85 1.18 4.17
C ARG A 150 -13.37 1.29 3.78
N LYS A 151 -12.90 0.30 3.03
CA LYS A 151 -11.53 0.27 2.52
C LYS A 151 -11.29 1.28 1.41
N LYS A 152 -10.03 1.57 1.11
CA LYS A 152 -9.63 2.37 -0.04
C LYS A 152 -10.28 1.83 -1.32
N PRO A 153 -10.80 2.68 -2.24
CA PRO A 153 -10.60 4.13 -2.28
C PRO A 153 -11.60 4.99 -1.49
N ALA A 154 -12.45 4.41 -0.60
CA ALA A 154 -13.25 5.21 0.32
C ALA A 154 -12.33 6.03 1.26
N PRO A 155 -12.74 7.25 1.65
CA PRO A 155 -11.92 8.12 2.48
C PRO A 155 -11.80 7.67 3.94
N ASP A 156 -12.65 6.77 4.38
CA ASP A 156 -12.90 6.40 5.78
C ASP A 156 -11.62 6.00 6.55
N THR A 157 -10.74 5.22 5.91
CA THR A 157 -9.48 4.79 6.53
C THR A 157 -8.51 5.94 6.73
N VAL A 158 -8.46 6.89 5.80
CA VAL A 158 -7.62 8.10 5.89
C VAL A 158 -8.19 9.05 6.94
N GLU A 159 -9.51 9.27 6.94
CA GLU A 159 -10.19 10.12 7.93
C GLU A 159 -9.97 9.58 9.35
N GLU A 160 -10.05 8.27 9.54
CA GLU A 160 -9.75 7.63 10.83
C GLU A 160 -8.29 7.79 11.23
N ALA A 161 -7.34 7.66 10.29
CA ALA A 161 -5.92 7.89 10.56
C ALA A 161 -5.66 9.34 10.98
N LEU A 162 -6.20 10.31 10.25
CA LEU A 162 -6.08 11.74 10.59
C LEU A 162 -6.71 12.06 11.95
N ARG A 163 -7.88 11.49 12.24
CA ARG A 163 -8.54 11.65 13.54
C ARG A 163 -7.67 11.14 14.69
N GLN A 164 -7.06 9.96 14.56
CA GLN A 164 -6.17 9.40 15.57
C GLN A 164 -4.89 10.23 15.76
N LEU A 165 -4.37 10.81 14.67
CA LEU A 165 -3.22 11.71 14.70
C LEU A 165 -3.56 13.10 15.26
N GLY A 166 -4.83 13.46 15.42
CA GLY A 166 -5.22 14.84 15.70
C GLY A 166 -4.72 15.79 14.59
N ALA A 167 -4.87 15.38 13.33
CA ALA A 167 -4.44 16.10 12.14
C ALA A 167 -5.64 16.37 11.22
N ASP A 168 -5.51 17.36 10.34
CA ASP A 168 -6.47 17.62 9.28
C ASP A 168 -5.88 17.38 7.88
N ARG A 169 -6.74 17.33 6.88
CA ARG A 169 -6.35 17.06 5.48
C ARG A 169 -5.60 18.22 4.81
N VAL A 170 -5.70 19.44 5.34
CA VAL A 170 -5.12 20.64 4.69
C VAL A 170 -3.59 20.61 4.78
N GLY A 171 -3.06 20.16 5.93
CA GLY A 171 -1.63 19.99 6.16
C GLY A 171 -1.10 18.58 5.81
N ALA A 172 -1.91 17.74 5.16
CA ALA A 172 -1.56 16.35 4.91
C ALA A 172 -1.34 16.06 3.41
N VAL A 173 -0.53 15.03 3.14
CA VAL A 173 -0.29 14.46 1.80
C VAL A 173 -0.46 12.95 1.83
N TYR A 174 -1.01 12.40 0.76
CA TYR A 174 -1.12 10.96 0.55
C TYR A 174 0.01 10.46 -0.37
N ILE A 175 0.62 9.33 -0.03
CA ILE A 175 1.71 8.72 -0.79
C ILE A 175 1.34 7.27 -1.10
N GLY A 176 1.38 6.90 -2.38
CA GLY A 176 1.06 5.54 -2.82
C GLY A 176 1.56 5.22 -4.21
N ASP A 177 1.40 3.96 -4.62
CA ASP A 177 1.93 3.43 -5.87
C ASP A 177 0.87 2.95 -6.89
N SER A 178 -0.42 3.17 -6.59
CA SER A 178 -1.52 2.59 -7.37
C SER A 178 -2.66 3.56 -7.70
N ASP A 179 -3.51 3.16 -8.62
CA ASP A 179 -4.78 3.83 -8.95
C ASP A 179 -5.71 3.98 -7.75
N VAL A 180 -5.70 2.99 -6.86
CA VAL A 180 -6.47 3.03 -5.61
C VAL A 180 -6.01 4.17 -4.72
N ASP A 181 -4.71 4.44 -4.65
CA ASP A 181 -4.14 5.53 -3.85
C ASP A 181 -4.49 6.90 -4.42
N ILE A 182 -4.38 7.05 -5.74
CA ILE A 182 -4.77 8.27 -6.45
C ILE A 182 -6.26 8.59 -6.19
N MET A 183 -7.13 7.57 -6.30
CA MET A 183 -8.56 7.74 -6.02
C MET A 183 -8.82 8.02 -4.55
N THR A 184 -8.08 7.38 -3.63
CA THR A 184 -8.20 7.62 -2.19
C THR A 184 -7.86 9.08 -1.87
N ALA A 185 -6.72 9.56 -2.32
CA ALA A 185 -6.31 10.94 -2.14
C ALA A 185 -7.35 11.94 -2.69
N ARG A 186 -7.87 11.67 -3.89
CA ARG A 186 -8.94 12.48 -4.52
C ARG A 186 -10.21 12.49 -3.66
N ASN A 187 -10.65 11.35 -3.17
CA ASN A 187 -11.86 11.24 -2.35
C ASN A 187 -11.69 11.91 -0.98
N CYS A 188 -10.45 11.95 -0.46
CA CYS A 188 -10.08 12.71 0.73
C CYS A 188 -9.83 14.20 0.46
N GLN A 189 -9.84 14.65 -0.81
CA GLN A 189 -9.44 16.00 -1.21
C GLN A 189 -8.03 16.37 -0.74
N MET A 190 -7.11 15.44 -0.84
CA MET A 190 -5.70 15.59 -0.45
C MET A 190 -4.79 15.56 -1.68
N PRO A 191 -3.63 16.24 -1.66
CA PRO A 191 -2.59 16.02 -2.64
C PRO A 191 -2.10 14.58 -2.59
N CYS A 192 -1.71 14.05 -3.77
CA CYS A 192 -1.15 12.70 -3.91
C CYS A 192 0.25 12.76 -4.52
N ILE A 193 1.20 12.06 -3.91
CA ILE A 193 2.52 11.78 -4.48
C ILE A 193 2.53 10.32 -4.89
N SER A 194 2.70 10.05 -6.18
CA SER A 194 2.81 8.70 -6.72
C SER A 194 4.27 8.26 -6.77
N VAL A 195 4.58 7.14 -6.14
CA VAL A 195 5.92 6.55 -6.12
C VAL A 195 6.11 5.63 -7.34
N LEU A 196 7.32 5.63 -7.93
CA LEU A 196 7.62 4.89 -9.16
C LEU A 196 8.41 3.60 -8.93
N TRP A 197 8.68 3.22 -7.69
CA TRP A 197 9.32 1.94 -7.33
C TRP A 197 8.34 0.84 -6.95
N GLY A 198 7.03 1.15 -6.97
CA GLY A 198 5.96 0.24 -6.54
C GLY A 198 5.46 -0.72 -7.63
N PHE A 199 4.21 -1.13 -7.52
CA PHE A 199 3.63 -2.18 -8.38
C PHE A 199 3.12 -1.69 -9.72
N ARG A 200 2.86 -0.38 -9.88
CA ARG A 200 2.36 0.21 -11.14
C ARG A 200 3.43 1.06 -11.81
N ASP A 201 3.49 0.96 -13.13
CA ASP A 201 4.35 1.82 -13.93
C ASP A 201 3.78 3.24 -14.08
N LYS A 202 4.62 4.15 -14.55
CA LYS A 202 4.30 5.57 -14.65
C LYS A 202 3.14 5.82 -15.62
N GLU A 203 3.12 5.14 -16.75
CA GLU A 203 2.09 5.29 -17.79
C GLU A 203 0.72 4.94 -17.20
N PHE A 204 0.62 3.82 -16.49
CA PHE A 204 -0.59 3.42 -15.80
C PHE A 204 -1.06 4.48 -14.78
N LEU A 205 -0.15 5.01 -13.97
CA LEU A 205 -0.47 6.03 -12.96
C LEU A 205 -0.95 7.34 -13.61
N VAL A 206 -0.32 7.77 -14.72
CA VAL A 206 -0.75 8.95 -15.50
C VAL A 206 -2.16 8.75 -16.04
N ASP A 207 -2.46 7.61 -16.62
CA ASP A 207 -3.80 7.29 -17.15
C ASP A 207 -4.89 7.32 -16.08
N HIS A 208 -4.51 7.08 -14.80
CA HIS A 208 -5.41 7.16 -13.65
C HIS A 208 -5.41 8.51 -12.94
N GLY A 209 -4.69 9.51 -13.51
CA GLY A 209 -4.73 10.91 -13.08
C GLY A 209 -3.70 11.29 -12.02
N ALA A 210 -2.60 10.56 -11.91
CA ALA A 210 -1.45 11.01 -11.14
C ALA A 210 -0.76 12.21 -11.80
N THR A 211 -0.35 13.18 -11.01
CA THR A 211 0.30 14.41 -11.49
C THR A 211 1.65 14.68 -10.86
N THR A 212 1.90 14.13 -9.67
CA THR A 212 3.13 14.32 -8.92
C THR A 212 3.82 12.96 -8.72
N PHE A 213 5.08 12.85 -9.10
CA PHE A 213 5.84 11.60 -9.10
C PHE A 213 7.17 11.76 -8.39
N VAL A 214 7.63 10.68 -7.73
CA VAL A 214 8.95 10.56 -7.14
C VAL A 214 9.59 9.23 -7.54
N HIS A 215 10.91 9.25 -7.73
CA HIS A 215 11.71 8.08 -8.09
C HIS A 215 12.39 7.43 -6.90
N SER A 216 12.56 8.19 -5.81
CA SER A 216 13.17 7.70 -4.58
C SER A 216 12.53 8.33 -3.34
N PRO A 217 12.62 7.69 -2.16
CA PRO A 217 12.04 8.21 -0.93
C PRO A 217 12.58 9.58 -0.50
N GLU A 218 13.85 9.90 -0.82
CA GLU A 218 14.44 11.20 -0.49
C GLU A 218 13.69 12.37 -1.14
N GLU A 219 13.09 12.14 -2.31
CA GLU A 219 12.34 13.18 -3.03
C GLU A 219 11.00 13.54 -2.37
N ILE A 220 10.45 12.67 -1.51
CA ILE A 220 9.20 12.94 -0.77
C ILE A 220 9.40 14.04 0.26
N PHE A 221 10.56 14.06 0.91
CA PHE A 221 10.91 15.04 1.92
C PHE A 221 12.35 15.52 1.72
N PRO A 222 12.61 16.42 0.78
CA PRO A 222 13.96 16.87 0.44
C PRO A 222 14.52 17.97 1.37
N PHE A 223 13.83 18.33 2.45
CA PHE A 223 14.12 19.45 3.36
C PHE A 223 15.02 19.11 4.54
#